data_9c006ed7114aab38361d48ab49e0e96e
#
_entry.id   9c006ed7114aab38361d48ab49e0e96e
#
_cell.length_a   1.000
_cell.length_b   1.000
_cell.length_c   1.000
_cell.angle_alpha   90.00
_cell.angle_beta   90.00
_cell.angle_gamma   90.00
#
_symmetry.space_group_name_H-M   'P 1'
#
loop_
_entity.id
_entity.type
_entity.pdbx_description
1 polymer ?
#
loop_
_entity_poly.entity_id
_entity_poly.type
_entity_poly.pdbx_seq_one_letter_code
_entity_poly.pdbx_strand_id
1 'polypeptide(L)'
;MVFASGVLYHMEEPIRLLKLISKVSDKIFIWTHYYDKGIISNRVELRHKFDPVSSFQYDGISYDYATQSYKDALAWEGFCGGPKPISIWLTRDSIIKALRQLGFADIQFNFEHLNHPNGPAFAICAKK
;
A
#
# COMPACT_ATOMS: atom_id res chain seq x y z
N MET A 1 -12.35 -10.49 11.88
CA MET A 1 -11.90 -9.72 10.70
C MET A 1 -11.17 -8.45 11.15
N VAL A 2 -10.06 -8.16 10.53
CA VAL A 2 -9.34 -6.88 10.75
C VAL A 2 -9.64 -5.94 9.59
N PHE A 3 -9.90 -4.67 9.90
CA PHE A 3 -10.10 -3.62 8.91
C PHE A 3 -8.86 -2.73 8.87
N ALA A 4 -8.19 -2.69 7.73
CA ALA A 4 -7.03 -1.84 7.45
C ALA A 4 -7.39 -0.84 6.34
N SER A 5 -8.23 0.12 6.69
CA SER A 5 -8.71 1.13 5.75
C SER A 5 -7.88 2.40 5.85
N GLY A 6 -7.22 2.78 4.77
CA GLY A 6 -6.41 4.00 4.71
C GLY A 6 -5.12 3.94 5.51
N VAL A 7 -4.56 2.74 5.75
CA VAL A 7 -3.41 2.56 6.64
C VAL A 7 -2.16 2.11 5.90
N LEU A 8 -2.28 1.11 5.03
CA LEU A 8 -1.12 0.39 4.47
C LEU A 8 -0.14 1.32 3.75
N TYR A 9 -0.65 2.24 2.95
CA TYR A 9 0.17 3.15 2.16
C TYR A 9 0.83 4.28 2.99
N HIS A 10 0.52 4.38 4.28
CA HIS A 10 1.21 5.29 5.19
C HIS A 10 2.37 4.63 5.94
N MET A 11 2.54 3.31 5.80
CA MET A 11 3.52 2.56 6.56
C MET A 11 4.89 2.59 5.91
N GLU A 12 5.94 2.56 6.74
CA GLU A 12 7.31 2.31 6.29
C GLU A 12 7.59 0.81 6.15
N GLU A 13 6.87 -0.03 6.89
CA GLU A 13 7.01 -1.49 6.86
C GLU A 13 5.65 -2.16 6.62
N PRO A 14 5.06 -1.99 5.42
CA PRO A 14 3.71 -2.48 5.15
C PRO A 14 3.58 -4.00 5.24
N ILE A 15 4.61 -4.74 4.84
CA ILE A 15 4.60 -6.21 4.91
C ILE A 15 4.57 -6.69 6.37
N ARG A 16 5.30 -6.00 7.25
CA ARG A 16 5.27 -6.31 8.69
C ARG A 16 3.88 -6.13 9.27
N LEU A 17 3.18 -5.08 8.89
CA LEU A 17 1.79 -4.87 9.30
C LEU A 17 0.90 -6.03 8.88
N LEU A 18 0.96 -6.42 7.60
CA LEU A 18 0.17 -7.54 7.08
C LEU A 18 0.50 -8.84 7.81
N LYS A 19 1.79 -9.08 8.12
CA LYS A 19 2.22 -10.25 8.88
C LYS A 19 1.64 -10.26 10.31
N LEU A 20 1.62 -9.13 10.98
CA LEU A 20 1.03 -9.02 12.32
C LEU A 20 -0.48 -9.30 12.27
N ILE A 21 -1.17 -8.76 11.28
CA ILE A 21 -2.61 -9.01 11.08
C ILE A 21 -2.87 -10.51 10.83
N SER A 22 -2.04 -11.16 10.01
CA SER A 22 -2.21 -12.58 9.69
C SER A 22 -2.09 -13.50 10.90
N LYS A 23 -1.42 -13.06 11.96
CA LYS A 23 -1.28 -13.82 13.21
C LYS A 23 -2.53 -13.76 14.08
N VAL A 24 -3.37 -12.77 13.89
CA VAL A 24 -4.52 -12.52 14.80
C VAL A 24 -5.87 -12.66 14.08
N SER A 25 -5.88 -12.79 12.76
CA SER A 25 -7.12 -12.90 12.01
C SER A 25 -6.95 -13.70 10.72
N ASP A 26 -7.96 -14.51 10.42
CA ASP A 26 -8.07 -15.24 9.15
C ASP A 26 -8.80 -14.44 8.06
N LYS A 27 -9.24 -13.24 8.38
CA LYS A 27 -9.95 -12.36 7.44
C LYS A 27 -9.46 -10.93 7.61
N ILE A 28 -9.23 -10.27 6.47
CA ILE A 28 -8.82 -8.87 6.42
C ILE A 28 -9.60 -8.13 5.34
N PHE A 29 -10.01 -6.91 5.66
CA PHE A 29 -10.45 -5.92 4.67
C PHE A 29 -9.35 -4.86 4.56
N ILE A 30 -8.93 -4.56 3.32
CA ILE A 30 -7.94 -3.52 3.05
C ILE A 30 -8.52 -2.53 2.05
N TRP A 31 -8.50 -1.23 2.40
CA TRP A 31 -8.57 -0.15 1.43
C TRP A 31 -7.24 0.56 1.43
N THR A 32 -6.56 0.63 0.26
CA THR A 32 -5.23 1.23 0.17
C THR A 32 -4.96 1.78 -1.22
N HIS A 33 -4.11 2.80 -1.28
CA HIS A 33 -3.42 3.15 -2.50
C HIS A 33 -2.31 2.13 -2.79
N TYR A 34 -1.93 2.02 -4.05
CA TYR A 34 -0.78 1.26 -4.48
C TYR A 34 -0.02 2.04 -5.56
N TYR A 35 1.24 1.68 -5.77
CA TYR A 35 2.04 2.31 -6.82
C TYR A 35 1.82 1.59 -8.15
N ASP A 36 1.52 2.36 -9.19
CA ASP A 36 1.49 1.91 -10.58
C ASP A 36 2.28 2.89 -11.41
N LYS A 37 3.38 2.42 -12.01
CA LYS A 37 4.30 3.27 -12.78
C LYS A 37 3.59 3.97 -13.94
N GLY A 38 2.77 3.25 -14.69
CA GLY A 38 2.07 3.81 -15.85
C GLY A 38 1.08 4.90 -15.46
N ILE A 39 0.31 4.68 -14.39
CA ILE A 39 -0.68 5.66 -13.93
C ILE A 39 0.01 6.88 -13.31
N ILE A 40 0.94 6.67 -12.38
CA ILE A 40 1.55 7.75 -11.61
C ILE A 40 2.49 8.59 -12.46
N SER A 41 3.28 7.99 -13.36
CA SER A 41 4.20 8.74 -14.23
C SER A 41 3.49 9.65 -15.23
N ASN A 42 2.24 9.34 -15.59
CA ASN A 42 1.42 10.13 -16.51
C ASN A 42 0.63 11.24 -15.78
N ARG A 43 0.73 11.33 -14.46
CA ARG A 43 0.04 12.34 -13.66
C ARG A 43 1.04 13.31 -13.06
N VAL A 44 1.07 14.53 -13.60
CA VAL A 44 2.02 15.59 -13.21
C VAL A 44 1.97 15.89 -11.71
N GLU A 45 0.77 15.89 -11.14
CA GLU A 45 0.53 16.19 -9.72
C GLU A 45 1.01 15.10 -8.76
N LEU A 46 1.26 13.89 -9.28
CA LEU A 46 1.67 12.74 -8.45
C LEU A 46 3.12 12.31 -8.65
N ARG A 47 3.60 12.31 -9.91
CA ARG A 47 4.90 11.69 -10.26
C ARG A 47 6.09 12.23 -9.48
N HIS A 48 6.06 13.51 -9.10
CA HIS A 48 7.17 14.15 -8.37
C HIS A 48 7.21 13.77 -6.88
N LYS A 49 6.17 13.11 -6.37
CA LYS A 49 6.09 12.67 -4.97
C LYS A 49 6.77 11.31 -4.75
N PHE A 50 7.10 10.60 -5.82
CA PHE A 50 7.59 9.22 -5.75
C PHE A 50 8.98 9.09 -6.33
N ASP A 51 9.81 8.27 -5.66
CA ASP A 51 11.07 7.80 -6.21
C ASP A 51 10.81 6.67 -7.22
N PRO A 52 11.83 6.32 -8.05
CA PRO A 52 11.71 5.15 -8.93
C PRO A 52 11.41 3.87 -8.17
N VAL A 53 10.75 2.91 -8.84
CA VAL A 53 10.45 1.60 -8.26
C VAL A 53 11.74 0.90 -7.84
N SER A 54 11.72 0.36 -6.64
CA SER A 54 12.77 -0.48 -6.06
C SER A 54 12.19 -1.76 -5.54
N SER A 55 13.04 -2.68 -5.12
CA SER A 55 12.63 -3.95 -4.53
C SER A 55 13.30 -4.15 -3.18
N PHE A 56 12.63 -4.84 -2.28
CA PHE A 56 13.20 -5.30 -1.02
C PHE A 56 12.79 -6.73 -0.75
N GLN A 57 13.55 -7.39 0.13
CA GLN A 57 13.22 -8.74 0.56
C GLN A 57 12.71 -8.73 2.00
N TYR A 58 11.67 -9.52 2.22
CA TYR A 58 11.12 -9.76 3.55
C TYR A 58 10.79 -11.25 3.66
N ASP A 59 11.37 -11.93 4.67
CA ASP A 59 11.25 -13.38 4.83
C ASP A 59 11.63 -14.15 3.56
N GLY A 60 12.66 -13.68 2.82
CA GLY A 60 13.16 -14.31 1.60
C GLY A 60 12.32 -14.07 0.34
N ILE A 61 11.30 -13.21 0.42
CA ILE A 61 10.40 -12.89 -0.69
C ILE A 61 10.63 -11.45 -1.14
N SER A 62 10.75 -11.24 -2.46
CA SER A 62 10.95 -9.92 -3.04
C SER A 62 9.62 -9.23 -3.29
N TYR A 63 9.55 -7.95 -2.91
CA TYR A 63 8.41 -7.07 -3.13
C TYR A 63 8.86 -5.78 -3.78
N ASP A 64 8.03 -5.27 -4.70
CA ASP A 64 8.30 -4.02 -5.40
C ASP A 64 7.51 -2.87 -4.77
N TYR A 65 8.14 -1.72 -4.71
CA TYR A 65 7.58 -0.53 -4.09
C TYR A 65 8.14 0.75 -4.67
N ALA A 66 7.46 1.87 -4.41
CA ALA A 66 8.02 3.19 -4.59
C ALA A 66 7.90 3.96 -3.27
N THR A 67 8.90 4.76 -2.96
CA THR A 67 8.88 5.62 -1.79
C THR A 67 8.15 6.92 -2.11
N GLN A 68 7.12 7.24 -1.33
CA GLN A 68 6.46 8.54 -1.38
C GLN A 68 7.09 9.47 -0.37
N SER A 69 7.44 10.69 -0.80
CA SER A 69 7.84 11.77 0.08
C SER A 69 6.65 12.69 0.33
N TYR A 70 6.37 12.98 1.60
CA TYR A 70 5.33 13.94 1.98
C TYR A 70 5.79 15.39 1.80
N LYS A 71 7.10 15.64 1.66
CA LYS A 71 7.67 16.99 1.50
C LYS A 71 7.18 17.93 2.61
N ASP A 72 6.62 19.07 2.23
CA ASP A 72 6.15 20.08 3.18
C ASP A 72 4.79 19.74 3.81
N ALA A 73 4.15 18.67 3.38
CA ALA A 73 2.83 18.27 3.88
C ALA A 73 2.83 17.96 5.39
N LEU A 74 3.98 17.56 5.96
CA LEU A 74 4.11 17.29 7.40
C LEU A 74 3.79 18.54 8.27
N ALA A 75 4.00 19.74 7.75
CA ALA A 75 3.73 20.99 8.45
C ALA A 75 2.28 21.48 8.23
N TRP A 76 1.50 20.82 7.38
CA TRP A 76 0.14 21.22 7.07
C TRP A 76 -0.84 20.63 8.07
N GLU A 77 -1.74 21.46 8.62
CA GLU A 77 -2.73 21.03 9.62
C GLU A 77 -3.67 19.93 9.12
N GLY A 78 -3.96 19.89 7.81
CA GLY A 78 -4.78 18.86 7.19
C GLY A 78 -4.05 17.54 6.90
N PHE A 79 -2.76 17.45 7.22
CA PHE A 79 -1.99 16.24 6.96
C PHE A 79 -2.43 15.09 7.88
N CYS A 80 -2.77 13.94 7.28
CA CYS A 80 -3.25 12.76 8.00
C CYS A 80 -2.36 11.53 7.83
N GLY A 81 -1.13 11.69 7.30
CA GLY A 81 -0.12 10.65 7.26
C GLY A 81 0.54 10.41 8.62
N GLY A 82 1.47 9.51 8.71
CA GLY A 82 2.24 9.25 9.93
C GLY A 82 3.26 10.35 10.23
N PRO A 83 3.99 10.26 11.36
CA PRO A 83 4.99 11.25 11.75
C PRO A 83 6.26 11.21 10.90
N LYS A 84 6.41 10.21 10.04
CA LYS A 84 7.57 10.04 9.18
C LYS A 84 7.45 10.83 7.88
N PRO A 85 8.57 11.33 7.32
CA PRO A 85 8.55 12.12 6.09
C PRO A 85 8.29 11.29 4.82
N ILE A 86 8.38 9.98 4.91
CA ILE A 86 8.22 9.06 3.78
C ILE A 86 7.28 7.91 4.14
N SER A 87 6.72 7.29 3.11
CA SER A 87 6.00 6.03 3.22
C SER A 87 6.27 5.15 2.01
N ILE A 88 6.03 3.85 2.16
CA ILE A 88 6.26 2.85 1.11
C ILE A 88 4.93 2.48 0.48
N TRP A 89 4.82 2.76 -0.80
CA TRP A 89 3.69 2.31 -1.61
C TRP A 89 4.07 1.04 -2.35
N LEU A 90 3.54 -0.08 -1.89
CA LEU A 90 3.72 -1.35 -2.59
C LEU A 90 3.04 -1.30 -3.95
N THR A 91 3.58 -2.03 -4.92
CA THR A 91 2.85 -2.26 -6.18
C THR A 91 1.63 -3.16 -5.90
N ARG A 92 0.64 -3.08 -6.79
CA ARG A 92 -0.56 -3.91 -6.71
C ARG A 92 -0.23 -5.40 -6.56
N ASP A 93 0.66 -5.88 -7.42
CA ASP A 93 1.07 -7.28 -7.42
C ASP A 93 1.81 -7.67 -6.14
N SER A 94 2.59 -6.77 -5.57
CA SER A 94 3.29 -7.03 -4.31
C SER A 94 2.33 -7.15 -3.13
N ILE A 95 1.26 -6.35 -3.08
CA ILE A 95 0.24 -6.49 -2.04
C ILE A 95 -0.44 -7.85 -2.14
N ILE A 96 -0.87 -8.24 -3.34
CA ILE A 96 -1.52 -9.54 -3.57
C ILE A 96 -0.58 -10.69 -3.24
N LYS A 97 0.68 -10.60 -3.68
CA LYS A 97 1.72 -11.59 -3.35
C LYS A 97 1.87 -11.74 -1.84
N ALA A 98 1.99 -10.63 -1.12
CA ALA A 98 2.13 -10.64 0.34
C ALA A 98 0.96 -11.35 1.03
N LEU A 99 -0.26 -11.03 0.63
CA LEU A 99 -1.45 -11.66 1.19
C LEU A 99 -1.45 -13.17 0.97
N ARG A 100 -1.12 -13.62 -0.25
CA ARG A 100 -1.05 -15.06 -0.57
C ARG A 100 0.04 -15.77 0.24
N GLN A 101 1.20 -15.15 0.40
CA GLN A 101 2.30 -15.70 1.19
C GLN A 101 1.95 -15.80 2.68
N LEU A 102 1.07 -14.94 3.16
CA LEU A 102 0.57 -14.97 4.54
C LEU A 102 -0.64 -15.89 4.74
N GLY A 103 -1.05 -16.62 3.69
CA GLY A 103 -2.12 -17.62 3.76
C GLY A 103 -3.49 -17.11 3.34
N PHE A 104 -3.64 -15.84 2.97
CA PHE A 104 -4.91 -15.30 2.48
C PHE A 104 -5.07 -15.68 1.00
N ALA A 105 -5.63 -16.86 0.74
CA ALA A 105 -5.75 -17.41 -0.62
C ALA A 105 -7.00 -16.92 -1.36
N ASP A 106 -8.09 -16.68 -0.64
CA ASP A 106 -9.34 -16.16 -1.21
C ASP A 106 -9.32 -14.63 -1.14
N ILE A 107 -9.03 -13.99 -2.27
CA ILE A 107 -8.92 -12.53 -2.38
C ILE A 107 -9.99 -12.03 -3.32
N GLN A 108 -10.88 -11.18 -2.81
CA GLN A 108 -11.98 -10.60 -3.56
C GLN A 108 -11.83 -9.09 -3.64
N PHE A 109 -11.86 -8.56 -4.87
CA PHE A 109 -11.84 -7.12 -5.12
C PHE A 109 -13.25 -6.57 -4.98
N ASN A 110 -13.44 -5.65 -4.04
CA ASN A 110 -14.71 -4.94 -3.88
C ASN A 110 -14.83 -3.82 -4.90
N PHE A 111 -13.75 -3.04 -5.07
CA PHE A 111 -13.64 -2.08 -6.16
C PHE A 111 -12.16 -1.70 -6.37
N GLU A 112 -11.89 -1.11 -7.53
CA GLU A 112 -10.59 -0.57 -7.87
C GLU A 112 -10.79 0.78 -8.56
N HIS A 113 -10.12 1.83 -8.04
CA HIS A 113 -10.25 3.20 -8.54
C HIS A 113 -8.89 3.67 -9.09
N LEU A 114 -8.71 3.50 -10.40
CA LEU A 114 -7.45 3.85 -11.07
C LEU A 114 -7.19 5.35 -11.13
N ASN A 115 -8.25 6.15 -11.18
CA ASN A 115 -8.18 7.61 -11.35
C ASN A 115 -8.42 8.39 -10.06
N HIS A 116 -8.24 7.75 -8.91
CA HIS A 116 -8.38 8.46 -7.63
C HIS A 116 -7.44 9.66 -7.58
N PRO A 117 -7.89 10.84 -7.05
CA PRO A 117 -7.07 12.06 -7.05
C PRO A 117 -5.68 11.91 -6.42
N ASN A 118 -5.55 11.06 -5.41
CA ASN A 118 -4.29 10.85 -4.67
C ASN A 118 -3.47 9.67 -5.18
N GLY A 119 -3.94 8.96 -6.21
CA GLY A 119 -3.29 7.80 -6.81
C GLY A 119 -4.21 6.59 -6.86
N PRO A 120 -3.87 5.57 -7.66
CA PRO A 120 -4.71 4.38 -7.79
C PRO A 120 -4.93 3.71 -6.43
N ALA A 121 -6.13 3.19 -6.22
CA ALA A 121 -6.53 2.56 -4.97
C ALA A 121 -7.45 1.38 -5.23
N PHE A 122 -7.51 0.46 -4.29
CA PHE A 122 -8.47 -0.63 -4.30
C PHE A 122 -9.01 -0.92 -2.89
N ALA A 123 -10.15 -1.60 -2.86
CA ALA A 123 -10.68 -2.21 -1.65
C ALA A 123 -10.80 -3.71 -1.89
N ILE A 124 -10.22 -4.50 -1.02
CA ILE A 124 -10.22 -5.96 -1.11
C ILE A 124 -10.61 -6.60 0.21
N CYS A 125 -11.30 -7.74 0.12
CA CYS A 125 -11.47 -8.66 1.24
C CYS A 125 -10.61 -9.88 0.97
N ALA A 126 -9.84 -10.32 1.95
CA ALA A 126 -9.03 -11.51 1.83
C ALA A 126 -9.27 -12.45 3.01
N LYS A 127 -9.27 -13.75 2.71
CA LYS A 127 -9.56 -14.81 3.68
C LYS A 127 -8.56 -15.96 3.49
N LYS A 128 -8.13 -16.53 4.61
CA LYS A 128 -7.36 -17.78 4.61
C LYS A 128 -8.22 -18.99 4.25
#